data_8ef8d46759157c5c239c02fa63e98b88
#
_entry.id   8ef8d46759157c5c239c02fa63e98b88
#
_cell.length_a   1.000
_cell.length_b   1.000
_cell.length_c   1.000
_cell.angle_alpha   90.00
_cell.angle_beta   90.00
_cell.angle_gamma   90.00
#
_symmetry.space_group_name_H-M   'P 1'
#
loop_
_entity.id
_entity.type
_entity.pdbx_description
1 polymer ?
#
loop_
_entity_poly.entity_id
_entity_poly.type
_entity_poly.pdbx_seq_one_letter_code
_entity_poly.pdbx_strand_id
1 'polypeptide(L)'
;MNLRVIPALLLLASAAPAHSHAIESSLERLSSLTDQLVLDSRFGNGEPADDAVVRLVPPNGEPIEVGRTDASGQLRFQLPSNATSAWELQVDRGPGHRDYLELPGAAPAL
;
A
#
# COMPACT_ATOMS: atom_id res chain seq x y z
N MET A 1 29.61 15.74 -34.26
CA MET A 1 29.23 15.65 -33.86
C MET A 1 28.80 15.17 -32.99
N ASN A 2 28.45 14.85 -32.50
CA ASN A 2 28.10 14.46 -31.73
C ASN A 2 27.23 14.53 -31.09
N LEU A 3 26.72 14.71 -30.92
CA LEU A 3 25.86 15.03 -30.44
C LEU A 3 24.95 14.30 -30.08
N ARG A 4 24.66 13.69 -30.46
CA ARG A 4 23.80 12.89 -30.43
C ARG A 4 23.61 12.07 -29.34
N VAL A 5 24.35 11.68 -28.79
CA VAL A 5 24.38 10.84 -27.66
C VAL A 5 23.57 11.34 -26.51
N ILE A 6 23.58 12.56 -26.36
CA ILE A 6 23.00 13.22 -25.23
C ILE A 6 21.52 13.00 -25.05
N PRO A 7 20.73 13.00 -26.09
CA PRO A 7 19.30 12.79 -25.93
C PRO A 7 18.93 11.47 -25.30
N ALA A 8 19.70 10.47 -25.57
CA ALA A 8 19.38 9.16 -25.03
C ALA A 8 19.49 9.11 -23.53
N LEU A 9 20.44 9.84 -23.00
CA LEU A 9 20.63 9.86 -21.55
C LEU A 9 19.46 10.51 -20.85
N LEU A 10 18.88 11.50 -21.44
CA LEU A 10 17.75 12.17 -20.84
C LEU A 10 16.54 11.27 -20.73
N LEU A 11 16.37 10.39 -21.66
CA LEU A 11 15.25 9.48 -21.62
C LEU A 11 15.35 8.51 -20.45
N LEU A 12 16.54 8.10 -20.14
CA LEU A 12 16.71 7.21 -19.00
C LEU A 12 16.37 7.88 -17.70
N ALA A 13 16.72 9.12 -17.57
CA ALA A 13 16.42 9.87 -16.38
C ALA A 13 14.93 10.00 -16.14
N SER A 14 14.16 10.16 -17.20
CA SER A 14 12.72 10.31 -17.04
C SER A 14 12.01 9.03 -16.66
N ALA A 15 12.61 7.89 -16.91
CA ALA A 15 11.97 6.63 -16.54
C ALA A 15 12.07 6.35 -15.04
N ALA A 16 13.13 6.78 -14.40
CA ALA A 16 13.32 6.49 -12.98
C ALA A 16 12.25 7.07 -12.07
N PRO A 17 11.79 8.31 -12.26
CA PRO A 17 10.78 8.88 -11.38
C PRO A 17 9.47 8.11 -11.35
N ALA A 18 9.10 7.48 -12.46
CA ALA A 18 7.86 6.72 -12.51
C ALA A 18 7.89 5.55 -11.56
N HIS A 19 9.04 4.90 -11.42
CA HIS A 19 9.17 3.79 -10.50
C HIS A 19 9.16 4.23 -9.04
N SER A 20 9.74 5.38 -8.76
CA SER A 20 9.79 5.88 -7.38
C SER A 20 8.42 6.30 -6.86
N HIS A 21 7.45 6.48 -7.73
CA HIS A 21 6.09 6.86 -7.32
C HIS A 21 5.21 5.66 -7.03
N ALA A 22 5.60 4.48 -7.43
CA ALA A 22 4.82 3.29 -7.11
C ALA A 22 4.85 3.05 -5.60
N ILE A 23 3.74 2.55 -5.07
CA ILE A 23 3.66 2.18 -3.66
C ILE A 23 3.71 0.67 -3.56
N GLU A 24 4.56 0.20 -2.67
CA GLU A 24 4.65 -1.21 -2.33
C GLU A 24 4.32 -1.35 -0.86
N SER A 25 3.40 -2.24 -0.57
CA SER A 25 2.89 -2.40 0.78
C SER A 25 3.01 -3.84 1.22
N SER A 26 3.19 -4.02 2.51
CA SER A 26 3.14 -5.32 3.14
C SER A 26 2.20 -5.26 4.32
N LEU A 27 1.60 -6.38 4.63
CA LEU A 27 0.61 -6.50 5.69
C LEU A 27 0.97 -7.69 6.56
N GLU A 28 1.02 -7.47 7.85
CA GLU A 28 1.44 -8.50 8.78
C GLU A 28 0.50 -8.55 9.97
N ARG A 29 0.14 -9.76 10.37
CA ARG A 29 -0.66 -9.95 11.57
C ARG A 29 0.28 -9.91 12.79
N LEU A 30 -0.07 -9.10 13.78
CA LEU A 30 0.77 -8.95 14.96
C LEU A 30 0.84 -10.22 15.80
N SER A 31 -0.22 -11.01 15.78
CA SER A 31 -0.28 -12.26 16.51
C SER A 31 -1.26 -13.18 15.81
N SER A 32 -0.99 -14.48 15.80
CA SER A 32 -1.90 -15.44 15.20
C SER A 32 -3.24 -15.54 15.95
N LEU A 33 -3.33 -14.98 17.14
CA LEU A 33 -4.55 -15.03 17.95
C LEU A 33 -5.34 -13.73 17.93
N THR A 34 -4.89 -12.72 17.20
CA THR A 34 -5.57 -11.44 17.15
C THR A 34 -5.83 -11.03 15.72
N ASP A 35 -6.75 -10.09 15.54
CA ASP A 35 -7.04 -9.51 14.26
C ASP A 35 -6.39 -8.13 14.11
N GLN A 36 -5.35 -7.86 14.87
CA GLN A 36 -4.58 -6.64 14.69
C GLN A 36 -3.52 -6.84 13.62
N LEU A 37 -3.53 -5.94 12.66
CA LEU A 37 -2.61 -5.99 11.54
C LEU A 37 -1.76 -4.73 11.54
N VAL A 38 -0.55 -4.85 10.99
CA VAL A 38 0.28 -3.69 10.75
C VAL A 38 0.55 -3.62 9.24
N LEU A 39 0.27 -2.46 8.68
CA LEU A 39 0.54 -2.14 7.29
C LEU A 39 1.84 -1.35 7.24
N ASP A 40 2.69 -1.67 6.29
CA ASP A 40 3.91 -0.90 6.00
C ASP A 40 3.87 -0.58 4.51
N SER A 41 3.85 0.70 4.18
CA SER A 41 3.75 1.15 2.79
C SER A 41 4.94 2.04 2.45
N ARG A 42 5.55 1.76 1.30
CA ARG A 42 6.71 2.50 0.85
C ARG A 42 6.59 2.83 -0.62
N PHE A 43 7.20 3.94 -1.01
CA PHE A 43 7.38 4.25 -2.42
C PHE A 43 8.45 3.34 -3.01
N GLY A 44 8.50 3.26 -4.33
CA GLY A 44 9.46 2.41 -5.01
C GLY A 44 10.92 2.73 -4.72
N ASN A 45 11.21 3.93 -4.24
CA ASN A 45 12.56 4.30 -3.84
C ASN A 45 12.87 3.94 -2.38
N GLY A 46 11.95 3.28 -1.68
CA GLY A 46 12.14 2.86 -0.31
C GLY A 46 11.71 3.86 0.75
N GLU A 47 11.32 5.05 0.36
CA GLU A 47 10.86 6.05 1.32
C GLU A 47 9.47 5.71 1.84
N PRO A 48 9.15 6.08 3.10
CA PRO A 48 7.83 5.79 3.65
C PRO A 48 6.72 6.49 2.86
N ALA A 49 5.65 5.77 2.59
CA ALA A 49 4.44 6.36 2.01
C ALA A 49 3.58 6.88 3.15
N ASP A 50 3.89 8.08 3.61
CA ASP A 50 3.19 8.73 4.70
C ASP A 50 1.83 9.29 4.27
N ASP A 51 0.94 9.43 5.22
CA ASP A 51 -0.37 10.06 5.03
C ASP A 51 -1.20 9.43 3.92
N ALA A 52 -1.01 8.14 3.68
CA ALA A 52 -1.84 7.40 2.73
C ALA A 52 -3.14 6.98 3.40
N VAL A 53 -4.25 7.14 2.70
CA VAL A 53 -5.55 6.72 3.20
C VAL A 53 -5.66 5.22 3.03
N VAL A 54 -6.07 4.52 4.09
CA VAL A 54 -6.19 3.07 4.08
C VAL A 54 -7.66 2.70 4.22
N ARG A 55 -8.14 1.89 3.28
CA ARG A 55 -9.53 1.47 3.23
C ARG A 55 -9.65 -0.04 3.11
N LEU A 56 -10.67 -0.57 3.76
CA LEU A 56 -11.08 -1.95 3.53
C LEU A 56 -12.20 -1.96 2.51
N VAL A 57 -12.11 -2.85 1.55
CA VAL A 57 -13.08 -2.93 0.47
C VAL A 57 -13.75 -4.30 0.50
N PRO A 58 -14.98 -4.38 1.02
CA PRO A 58 -15.73 -5.64 0.98
C PRO A 58 -16.11 -6.01 -0.46
N PRO A 59 -16.38 -7.29 -0.74
CA PRO A 59 -16.66 -7.72 -2.12
C PRO A 59 -17.79 -6.98 -2.81
N ASN A 60 -18.85 -6.66 -2.13
CA ASN A 60 -19.99 -5.98 -2.74
C ASN A 60 -20.43 -4.78 -1.91
N GLY A 61 -19.49 -4.17 -1.20
CA GLY A 61 -19.81 -3.06 -0.32
C GLY A 61 -18.97 -1.83 -0.58
N GLU A 62 -19.31 -0.79 0.12
CA GLU A 62 -18.58 0.47 0.03
C GLU A 62 -17.25 0.37 0.76
N PRO A 63 -16.20 1.03 0.27
CA PRO A 63 -14.93 1.09 0.99
C PRO A 63 -15.10 1.72 2.37
N ILE A 64 -14.38 1.18 3.33
CA ILE A 64 -14.42 1.62 4.72
C ILE A 64 -13.04 2.15 5.08
N GLU A 65 -12.95 3.44 5.40
CA GLU A 65 -11.67 4.01 5.80
C GLU A 65 -11.32 3.54 7.21
N VAL A 66 -10.11 3.03 7.39
CA VAL A 66 -9.63 2.56 8.69
C VAL A 66 -8.53 3.44 9.27
N GLY A 67 -7.96 4.33 8.49
CA GLY A 67 -6.97 5.26 8.99
C GLY A 67 -6.04 5.75 7.91
N ARG A 68 -4.94 6.35 8.33
CA ARG A 68 -3.90 6.86 7.46
C ARG A 68 -2.54 6.39 7.95
N THR A 69 -1.63 6.17 7.04
CA THR A 69 -0.27 5.83 7.43
C THR A 69 0.40 7.00 8.13
N ASP A 70 1.27 6.68 9.06
CA ASP A 70 2.03 7.69 9.80
C ASP A 70 3.29 8.11 9.04
N ALA A 71 4.15 8.90 9.69
CA ALA A 71 5.36 9.42 9.07
C ALA A 71 6.32 8.31 8.65
N SER A 72 6.23 7.14 9.24
CA SER A 72 7.07 6.00 8.87
C SER A 72 6.40 5.09 7.85
N GLY A 73 5.22 5.47 7.34
CA GLY A 73 4.51 4.68 6.36
C GLY A 73 3.73 3.53 6.95
N GLN A 74 3.46 3.55 8.24
CA GLN A 74 2.81 2.44 8.92
C GLN A 74 1.44 2.80 9.46
N LEU A 75 0.59 1.79 9.57
CA LEU A 75 -0.70 1.90 10.23
C LEU A 75 -1.03 0.57 10.89
N ARG A 76 -1.40 0.63 12.17
CA ARG A 76 -1.98 -0.52 12.85
C ARG A 76 -3.49 -0.37 12.84
N PHE A 77 -4.18 -1.45 12.56
CA PHE A 77 -5.64 -1.41 12.55
C PHE A 77 -6.20 -2.76 12.91
N GLN A 78 -7.46 -2.74 13.35
CA GLN A 78 -8.19 -3.93 13.73
C GLN A 78 -8.96 -4.44 12.52
N LEU A 79 -8.74 -5.71 12.17
CA LEU A 79 -9.50 -6.35 11.12
C LEU A 79 -10.91 -6.66 11.64
N PRO A 80 -11.98 -6.27 10.93
CA PRO A 80 -13.32 -6.62 11.36
C PRO A 80 -13.51 -8.13 11.42
N SER A 81 -14.28 -8.60 12.39
CA SER A 81 -14.44 -10.04 12.60
C SER A 81 -15.13 -10.73 11.42
N ASN A 82 -15.88 -9.99 10.61
CA ASN A 82 -16.53 -10.54 9.44
C ASN A 82 -15.70 -10.43 8.15
N ALA A 83 -14.49 -9.93 8.24
CA ALA A 83 -13.63 -9.81 7.07
C ALA A 83 -13.14 -11.19 6.62
N THR A 84 -13.06 -11.37 5.32
CA THR A 84 -12.57 -12.60 4.72
C THR A 84 -11.48 -12.29 3.71
N SER A 85 -10.85 -13.32 3.18
CA SER A 85 -9.83 -13.13 2.14
C SER A 85 -10.41 -12.59 0.82
N ALA A 86 -11.72 -12.52 0.70
CA ALA A 86 -12.38 -11.89 -0.45
C ALA A 86 -12.39 -10.37 -0.34
N TRP A 87 -12.09 -9.82 0.82
CA TRP A 87 -11.96 -8.36 0.98
C TRP A 87 -10.58 -7.92 0.50
N GLU A 88 -10.50 -6.66 0.14
CA GLU A 88 -9.25 -6.05 -0.29
C GLU A 88 -8.88 -4.89 0.61
N LEU A 89 -7.58 -4.66 0.78
CA LEU A 89 -7.08 -3.46 1.41
C LEU A 89 -6.60 -2.50 0.33
N GLN A 90 -7.05 -1.26 0.40
CA GLN A 90 -6.61 -0.23 -0.53
C GLN A 90 -5.74 0.77 0.22
N VAL A 91 -4.56 1.05 -0.31
CA VAL A 91 -3.66 2.09 0.19
C VAL A 91 -3.63 3.18 -0.87
N ASP A 92 -4.04 4.38 -0.51
CA ASP A 92 -4.26 5.45 -1.48
C ASP A 92 -3.54 6.74 -1.05
N ARG A 93 -2.49 7.08 -1.77
CA ARG A 93 -1.72 8.31 -1.56
C ARG A 93 -2.01 9.31 -2.67
N GLY A 94 -3.02 9.04 -3.49
CA GLY A 94 -3.42 9.90 -4.60
C GLY A 94 -3.30 9.19 -5.94
N PRO A 95 -3.74 9.83 -7.02
CA PRO A 95 -3.69 9.22 -8.36
C PRO A 95 -2.28 8.77 -8.73
N GLY A 96 -2.16 7.54 -9.17
CA GLY A 96 -0.87 6.95 -9.51
C GLY A 96 -0.09 6.42 -8.32
N HIS A 97 -0.61 6.57 -7.10
CA HIS A 97 0.07 6.16 -5.88
C HIS A 97 -0.88 5.28 -5.07
N ARG A 98 -1.32 4.17 -5.63
CA ARG A 98 -2.25 3.26 -4.98
C ARG A 98 -1.72 1.85 -5.00
N ASP A 99 -2.08 1.11 -3.97
CA ASP A 99 -1.75 -0.30 -3.87
C ASP A 99 -2.97 -1.05 -3.35
N TYR A 100 -3.09 -2.31 -3.73
CA TYR A 100 -4.19 -3.17 -3.32
C TYR A 100 -3.60 -4.46 -2.79
N LEU A 101 -4.06 -4.87 -1.61
CA LEU A 101 -3.57 -6.08 -0.96
C LEU A 101 -4.73 -6.99 -0.62
N GLU A 102 -4.48 -8.29 -0.73
CA GLU A 102 -5.42 -9.29 -0.26
C GLU A 102 -5.33 -9.37 1.27
N LEU A 103 -6.45 -9.52 1.92
CA LEU A 103 -6.47 -9.64 3.38
C LEU A 103 -6.24 -11.09 3.79
N PRO A 104 -5.62 -11.30 4.97
CA PRO A 104 -5.39 -12.66 5.46
C PRO A 104 -6.66 -13.34 5.98
N GLY A 105 -7.77 -12.62 6.08
CA GLY A 105 -8.97 -13.12 6.73
C GLY A 105 -8.89 -12.95 8.23
N ALA A 106 -10.03 -13.08 8.92
CA ALA A 106 -10.09 -12.93 10.36
C ALA A 106 -9.41 -14.12 11.05
N ALA A 107 -8.93 -13.91 12.28
CA ALA A 107 -8.35 -14.98 13.06
C ALA A 107 -9.41 -16.02 13.36
N PRO A 108 -9.04 -17.32 13.40
CA PRO A 108 -10.01 -18.36 13.71
C PRO A 108 -10.51 -18.23 15.14
N ALA A 109 -11.78 -18.58 15.34
CA ALA A 109 -12.35 -18.63 16.67
C ALA A 109 -11.76 -19.82 17.41
N LEU A 110 -11.49 -19.64 18.70
CA LEU A 110 -10.94 -20.70 19.52
C LEU A 110 -11.99 -21.34 20.41
#